data_c1b95b4e7941861d937c0c6172aecb73
#
_entry.id   c1b95b4e7941861d937c0c6172aecb73
#
_cell.length_a   1.000
_cell.length_b   1.000
_cell.length_c   1.000
_cell.angle_alpha   90.00
_cell.angle_beta   90.00
_cell.angle_gamma   90.00
#
_symmetry.space_group_name_H-M   'P 1'
#
loop_
_entity.id
_entity.type
_entity.pdbx_description
1 polymer ?
#
loop_
_entity_poly.entity_id
_entity_poly.type
_entity_poly.pdbx_seq_one_letter_code
_entity_poly.pdbx_strand_id
1 'polypeptide(L)'
;MSIKQDYMKKNQAKLVKNSLGFDSNLYVFQDKEMFNYSVDTIMLGNFVFLNHKIKRMLEIGTNNGALSIFISERNKNLKIDAIEIQEKAAQLASSNVILNNKQDQITVIAADFNDFYKEHTKLVKPKYEAIVCNPPFYVYDKSKISKSISEELLIATHEVKLNLEQIISGSAKIIEQKGYLTLVIPAERLVDCFCLMRQYKFEPKRVQFMIPRVYDKPKLVLVEARYQAGWGTHFLPNLYLHDPNDSLNHDYLPEIKKLYKPIKVNME
;
A
#
# COMPACT_ATOMS: atom_id res chain seq x y z
N MET A 1 -7.27 -26.93 14.72
CA MET A 1 -7.94 -25.67 14.33
C MET A 1 -6.91 -24.56 14.45
N SER A 2 -6.65 -23.80 13.36
CA SER A 2 -5.58 -22.81 13.35
C SER A 2 -6.03 -21.54 14.10
N ILE A 3 -5.09 -20.88 14.80
CA ILE A 3 -5.26 -19.59 15.50
C ILE A 3 -5.98 -18.54 14.61
N LYS A 4 -5.84 -18.66 13.28
CA LYS A 4 -6.41 -17.80 12.25
C LYS A 4 -7.95 -17.91 12.10
N GLN A 5 -8.54 -19.08 12.35
CA GLN A 5 -10.00 -19.25 12.34
C GLN A 5 -10.67 -18.72 13.62
N ASP A 6 -9.90 -18.59 14.69
CA ASP A 6 -10.37 -18.13 15.99
C ASP A 6 -10.62 -16.61 16.02
N TYR A 7 -9.77 -15.81 15.30
CA TYR A 7 -9.96 -14.35 15.18
C TYR A 7 -11.30 -14.00 14.49
N MET A 8 -11.59 -14.65 13.37
CA MET A 8 -12.82 -14.41 12.60
C MET A 8 -14.08 -14.74 13.41
N LYS A 9 -14.07 -15.84 14.16
CA LYS A 9 -15.20 -16.25 15.01
C LYS A 9 -15.43 -15.28 16.17
N LYS A 10 -14.36 -14.83 16.84
CA LYS A 10 -14.44 -13.92 18.00
C LYS A 10 -14.89 -12.50 17.62
N ASN A 11 -14.61 -12.03 16.41
CA ASN A 11 -14.87 -10.66 15.98
C ASN A 11 -15.97 -10.54 14.92
N GLN A 12 -16.74 -11.58 14.67
CA GLN A 12 -17.72 -11.64 13.57
C GLN A 12 -18.72 -10.46 13.56
N ALA A 13 -19.10 -9.94 14.72
CA ALA A 13 -20.03 -8.81 14.85
C ALA A 13 -19.43 -7.44 14.39
N LYS A 14 -18.10 -7.31 14.34
CA LYS A 14 -17.39 -6.09 13.97
C LYS A 14 -16.92 -6.12 12.51
N LEU A 15 -16.88 -7.29 11.89
CA LEU A 15 -16.35 -7.49 10.56
C LEU A 15 -17.41 -7.25 9.48
N VAL A 16 -17.05 -6.46 8.47
CA VAL A 16 -17.85 -6.23 7.27
C VAL A 16 -17.11 -6.82 6.08
N LYS A 17 -17.79 -7.65 5.28
CA LYS A 17 -17.24 -8.19 4.04
C LYS A 17 -17.51 -7.20 2.91
N ASN A 18 -16.46 -6.67 2.31
CA ASN A 18 -16.52 -5.73 1.20
C ASN A 18 -15.86 -6.31 -0.05
N SER A 19 -16.37 -5.96 -1.23
CA SER A 19 -15.70 -6.25 -2.49
C SER A 19 -14.53 -5.28 -2.68
N LEU A 20 -13.39 -5.78 -3.20
CA LEU A 20 -12.23 -4.93 -3.57
C LEU A 20 -12.43 -4.16 -4.87
N GLY A 21 -13.58 -4.26 -5.51
CA GLY A 21 -13.86 -3.51 -6.73
C GLY A 21 -15.29 -3.67 -7.20
N PHE A 22 -15.68 -2.83 -8.14
CA PHE A 22 -16.93 -2.96 -8.88
C PHE A 22 -16.83 -4.22 -9.74
N ASP A 23 -17.77 -5.14 -9.61
CA ASP A 23 -17.79 -6.44 -10.32
C ASP A 23 -16.53 -7.32 -10.10
N SER A 24 -15.90 -7.19 -8.94
CA SER A 24 -14.73 -7.98 -8.57
C SER A 24 -15.14 -9.24 -7.81
N ASN A 25 -14.43 -10.34 -8.08
CA ASN A 25 -14.52 -11.58 -7.29
C ASN A 25 -13.57 -11.57 -6.06
N LEU A 26 -12.91 -10.44 -5.80
CA LEU A 26 -12.03 -10.26 -4.65
C LEU A 26 -12.81 -9.62 -3.51
N TYR A 27 -12.69 -10.19 -2.33
CA TYR A 27 -13.36 -9.71 -1.14
C TYR A 27 -12.40 -9.59 0.03
N VAL A 28 -12.63 -8.61 0.89
CA VAL A 28 -11.92 -8.49 2.17
C VAL A 28 -12.90 -8.27 3.31
N PHE A 29 -12.60 -8.86 4.44
CA PHE A 29 -13.19 -8.45 5.70
C PHE A 29 -12.45 -7.21 6.20
N GLN A 30 -13.23 -6.24 6.67
CA GLN A 30 -12.73 -5.02 7.30
C GLN A 30 -13.33 -4.92 8.69
N ASP A 31 -12.52 -4.50 9.66
CA ASP A 31 -12.97 -4.20 11.00
C ASP A 31 -13.31 -2.70 11.07
N LYS A 32 -14.50 -2.37 11.56
CA LYS A 32 -14.96 -0.98 11.67
C LYS A 32 -14.11 -0.13 12.62
N GLU A 33 -13.38 -0.76 13.53
CA GLU A 33 -12.50 -0.10 14.50
C GLU A 33 -11.07 0.08 14.00
N MET A 34 -10.73 -0.52 12.83
CA MET A 34 -9.42 -0.43 12.21
C MET A 34 -9.42 0.52 11.01
N PHE A 35 -8.23 0.85 10.52
CA PHE A 35 -8.10 1.56 9.24
C PHE A 35 -8.58 0.66 8.10
N ASN A 36 -9.46 1.20 7.26
CA ASN A 36 -10.02 0.48 6.12
C ASN A 36 -9.36 0.94 4.83
N TYR A 37 -9.25 0.04 3.84
CA TYR A 37 -8.74 0.42 2.53
C TYR A 37 -9.69 1.46 1.87
N SER A 38 -9.12 2.32 1.05
CA SER A 38 -9.86 3.30 0.26
C SER A 38 -9.35 3.35 -1.20
N VAL A 39 -9.78 4.33 -1.97
CA VAL A 39 -9.43 4.48 -3.39
C VAL A 39 -7.91 4.59 -3.62
N ASP A 40 -7.17 5.17 -2.69
CA ASP A 40 -5.71 5.26 -2.73
C ASP A 40 -5.04 3.89 -2.79
N THR A 41 -5.52 2.93 -2.00
CA THR A 41 -5.05 1.53 -2.02
C THR A 41 -5.20 0.91 -3.41
N ILE A 42 -6.34 1.12 -4.05
CA ILE A 42 -6.62 0.57 -5.38
C ILE A 42 -5.80 1.27 -6.46
N MET A 43 -5.72 2.61 -6.41
CA MET A 43 -4.90 3.37 -7.35
C MET A 43 -3.42 3.02 -7.22
N LEU A 44 -2.91 2.93 -5.99
CA LEU A 44 -1.55 2.45 -5.72
C LEU A 44 -1.33 1.05 -6.30
N GLY A 45 -2.28 0.13 -6.09
CA GLY A 45 -2.21 -1.24 -6.58
C GLY A 45 -2.05 -1.33 -8.11
N ASN A 46 -2.71 -0.47 -8.89
CA ASN A 46 -2.52 -0.40 -10.34
C ASN A 46 -1.28 0.40 -10.75
N PHE A 47 -0.88 1.39 -9.95
CA PHE A 47 0.27 2.25 -10.25
C PHE A 47 1.60 1.52 -10.07
N VAL A 48 1.72 0.57 -9.15
CA VAL A 48 2.94 -0.24 -8.98
C VAL A 48 3.39 -0.81 -10.33
N PHE A 49 4.66 -0.56 -10.69
CA PHE A 49 5.23 -1.15 -11.89
C PHE A 49 5.48 -2.65 -11.69
N LEU A 50 4.89 -3.44 -12.57
CA LEU A 50 5.09 -4.88 -12.62
C LEU A 50 5.34 -5.32 -14.06
N ASN A 51 6.25 -6.27 -14.22
CA ASN A 51 6.46 -7.00 -15.48
C ASN A 51 6.74 -8.49 -15.18
N HIS A 52 6.98 -9.28 -16.21
CA HIS A 52 7.25 -10.73 -16.07
C HIS A 52 8.54 -11.04 -15.29
N LYS A 53 9.47 -10.08 -15.14
CA LYS A 53 10.76 -10.25 -14.43
C LYS A 53 10.63 -10.05 -12.92
N ILE A 54 9.63 -9.28 -12.47
CA ILE A 54 9.40 -9.04 -11.04
C ILE A 54 8.72 -10.27 -10.44
N LYS A 55 9.44 -10.98 -9.57
CA LYS A 55 9.02 -12.22 -8.92
C LYS A 55 8.74 -12.09 -7.45
N ARG A 56 9.42 -11.14 -6.78
CA ARG A 56 9.32 -10.93 -5.34
C ARG A 56 9.03 -9.48 -5.03
N MET A 57 7.99 -9.25 -4.27
CA MET A 57 7.57 -7.94 -3.81
C MET A 57 7.40 -7.93 -2.30
N LEU A 58 7.70 -6.80 -1.68
CA LEU A 58 7.38 -6.52 -0.29
C LEU A 58 6.28 -5.46 -0.22
N GLU A 59 5.25 -5.70 0.56
CA GLU A 59 4.32 -4.67 1.03
C GLU A 59 4.65 -4.32 2.49
N ILE A 60 4.86 -3.03 2.77
CA ILE A 60 5.09 -2.51 4.11
C ILE A 60 3.80 -1.91 4.64
N GLY A 61 3.31 -2.42 5.79
CA GLY A 61 2.05 -1.99 6.39
C GLY A 61 0.83 -2.49 5.64
N THR A 62 0.68 -3.82 5.55
CA THR A 62 -0.39 -4.42 4.73
C THR A 62 -1.78 -4.25 5.31
N ASN A 63 -1.90 -3.89 6.60
CA ASN A 63 -3.17 -3.75 7.30
C ASN A 63 -4.03 -5.02 7.11
N ASN A 64 -5.19 -4.90 6.45
CA ASN A 64 -6.11 -6.02 6.18
C ASN A 64 -5.76 -6.84 4.92
N GLY A 65 -4.62 -6.58 4.26
CA GLY A 65 -4.13 -7.32 3.09
C GLY A 65 -4.74 -6.90 1.75
N ALA A 66 -5.56 -5.86 1.70
CA ALA A 66 -6.29 -5.45 0.50
C ALA A 66 -5.38 -5.16 -0.70
N LEU A 67 -4.28 -4.42 -0.47
CA LEU A 67 -3.34 -4.04 -1.54
C LEU A 67 -2.61 -5.26 -2.10
N SER A 68 -2.05 -6.13 -1.26
CA SER A 68 -1.40 -7.37 -1.70
C SER A 68 -2.35 -8.28 -2.47
N ILE A 69 -3.59 -8.45 -2.00
CA ILE A 69 -4.61 -9.26 -2.69
C ILE A 69 -4.91 -8.67 -4.07
N PHE A 70 -5.10 -7.35 -4.17
CA PHE A 70 -5.34 -6.67 -5.44
C PHE A 70 -4.15 -6.83 -6.41
N ILE A 71 -2.92 -6.60 -5.95
CA ILE A 71 -1.71 -6.70 -6.76
C ILE A 71 -1.46 -8.15 -7.21
N SER A 72 -1.76 -9.16 -6.40
CA SER A 72 -1.57 -10.57 -6.75
C SER A 72 -2.37 -11.00 -7.99
N GLU A 73 -3.49 -10.32 -8.29
CA GLU A 73 -4.26 -10.55 -9.50
C GLU A 73 -3.60 -10.02 -10.77
N ARG A 74 -2.66 -9.09 -10.64
CA ARG A 74 -1.97 -8.50 -11.79
C ARG A 74 -0.88 -9.41 -12.36
N ASN A 75 -0.25 -10.23 -11.50
CA ASN A 75 0.78 -11.20 -11.90
C ASN A 75 0.68 -12.45 -11.04
N LYS A 76 0.25 -13.57 -11.63
CA LYS A 76 0.06 -14.87 -10.93
C LYS A 76 1.37 -15.48 -10.41
N ASN A 77 2.52 -15.09 -10.99
CA ASN A 77 3.83 -15.61 -10.59
C ASN A 77 4.53 -14.76 -9.53
N LEU A 78 3.91 -13.64 -9.10
CA LEU A 78 4.43 -12.76 -8.08
C LEU A 78 4.29 -13.40 -6.70
N LYS A 79 5.37 -13.38 -5.92
CA LYS A 79 5.37 -13.70 -4.49
C LYS A 79 5.46 -12.41 -3.70
N ILE A 80 4.58 -12.24 -2.73
CA ILE A 80 4.44 -11.02 -1.94
C ILE A 80 4.65 -11.38 -0.47
N ASP A 81 5.64 -10.77 0.14
CA ASP A 81 5.77 -10.71 1.59
C ASP A 81 5.05 -9.45 2.08
N ALA A 82 4.05 -9.60 2.95
CA ALA A 82 3.18 -8.53 3.43
C ALA A 82 3.39 -8.33 4.94
N ILE A 83 4.05 -7.22 5.31
CA ILE A 83 4.40 -6.96 6.72
C ILE A 83 3.34 -6.09 7.37
N GLU A 84 2.99 -6.46 8.61
CA GLU A 84 2.10 -5.66 9.46
C GLU A 84 2.58 -5.72 10.92
N ILE A 85 2.72 -4.54 11.55
CA ILE A 85 3.17 -4.44 12.93
C ILE A 85 2.07 -4.79 13.93
N GLN A 86 0.82 -4.53 13.59
CA GLN A 86 -0.33 -4.79 14.43
C GLN A 86 -0.79 -6.24 14.26
N GLU A 87 -0.63 -7.04 15.30
CA GLU A 87 -0.97 -8.48 15.29
C GLU A 87 -2.40 -8.77 14.85
N LYS A 88 -3.37 -7.97 15.31
CA LYS A 88 -4.79 -8.12 14.93
C LYS A 88 -5.00 -7.88 13.43
N ALA A 89 -4.36 -6.85 12.87
CA ALA A 89 -4.44 -6.55 11.44
C ALA A 89 -3.76 -7.63 10.60
N ALA A 90 -2.59 -8.15 11.03
CA ALA A 90 -1.91 -9.25 10.38
C ALA A 90 -2.75 -10.54 10.36
N GLN A 91 -3.48 -10.84 11.44
CA GLN A 91 -4.41 -11.97 11.50
C GLN A 91 -5.59 -11.79 10.54
N LEU A 92 -6.15 -10.56 10.46
CA LEU A 92 -7.20 -10.23 9.51
C LEU A 92 -6.71 -10.33 8.06
N ALA A 93 -5.52 -9.79 7.75
CA ALA A 93 -4.87 -9.92 6.44
C ALA A 93 -4.70 -11.39 6.04
N SER A 94 -4.18 -12.23 6.96
CA SER A 94 -4.03 -13.68 6.72
C SER A 94 -5.37 -14.35 6.40
N SER A 95 -6.44 -13.95 7.09
CA SER A 95 -7.79 -14.47 6.84
C SER A 95 -8.31 -14.03 5.47
N ASN A 96 -8.05 -12.78 5.07
CA ASN A 96 -8.43 -12.25 3.76
C ASN A 96 -7.64 -12.89 2.61
N VAL A 97 -6.36 -13.20 2.82
CA VAL A 97 -5.53 -13.97 1.87
C VAL A 97 -6.16 -15.35 1.62
N ILE A 98 -6.59 -16.04 2.68
CA ILE A 98 -7.27 -17.35 2.58
C ILE A 98 -8.62 -17.21 1.87
N LEU A 99 -9.41 -16.19 2.20
CA LEU A 99 -10.71 -15.91 1.57
C LEU A 99 -10.61 -15.82 0.04
N ASN A 100 -9.49 -15.31 -0.47
CA ASN A 100 -9.25 -15.10 -1.91
C ASN A 100 -8.38 -16.19 -2.55
N ASN A 101 -8.06 -17.28 -1.84
CA ASN A 101 -7.18 -18.38 -2.31
C ASN A 101 -5.81 -17.87 -2.79
N LYS A 102 -5.17 -16.95 -2.01
CA LYS A 102 -3.89 -16.31 -2.36
C LYS A 102 -2.70 -16.76 -1.51
N GLN A 103 -2.84 -17.83 -0.72
CA GLN A 103 -1.81 -18.32 0.20
C GLN A 103 -0.52 -18.74 -0.53
N ASP A 104 -0.64 -19.18 -1.79
CA ASP A 104 0.52 -19.53 -2.61
C ASP A 104 1.30 -18.32 -3.13
N GLN A 105 0.69 -17.13 -3.11
CA GLN A 105 1.30 -15.89 -3.58
C GLN A 105 1.70 -14.93 -2.45
N ILE A 106 0.92 -14.88 -1.37
CA ILE A 106 1.03 -13.88 -0.31
C ILE A 106 1.36 -14.53 1.02
N THR A 107 2.47 -14.10 1.62
CA THR A 107 2.88 -14.45 2.98
C THR A 107 2.71 -13.23 3.88
N VAL A 108 1.79 -13.30 4.83
CA VAL A 108 1.60 -12.23 5.83
C VAL A 108 2.56 -12.46 6.99
N ILE A 109 3.30 -11.41 7.39
CA ILE A 109 4.33 -11.43 8.41
C ILE A 109 4.00 -10.38 9.47
N ALA A 110 3.68 -10.82 10.70
CA ALA A 110 3.51 -9.92 11.83
C ALA A 110 4.91 -9.48 12.33
N ALA A 111 5.33 -8.25 11.99
CA ALA A 111 6.65 -7.73 12.34
C ALA A 111 6.70 -6.19 12.24
N ASP A 112 7.58 -5.57 13.04
CA ASP A 112 8.03 -4.20 12.82
C ASP A 112 8.97 -4.17 11.61
N PHE A 113 8.71 -3.27 10.67
CA PHE A 113 9.55 -3.13 9.46
C PHE A 113 11.00 -2.79 9.79
N ASN A 114 11.24 -1.96 10.83
CA ASN A 114 12.60 -1.58 11.24
C ASN A 114 13.43 -2.79 11.72
N ASP A 115 12.80 -3.75 12.35
CA ASP A 115 13.47 -4.99 12.79
C ASP A 115 13.55 -5.98 11.63
N PHE A 116 12.51 -6.07 10.82
CA PHE A 116 12.46 -6.94 9.66
C PHE A 116 13.60 -6.68 8.67
N TYR A 117 13.83 -5.42 8.23
CA TYR A 117 14.89 -5.16 7.25
C TYR A 117 16.30 -5.36 7.83
N LYS A 118 16.50 -5.11 9.13
CA LYS A 118 17.77 -5.38 9.81
C LYS A 118 18.07 -6.88 9.83
N GLU A 119 17.08 -7.69 10.23
CA GLU A 119 17.20 -9.14 10.22
C GLU A 119 17.39 -9.69 8.80
N HIS A 120 16.60 -9.20 7.83
CA HIS A 120 16.70 -9.57 6.42
C HIS A 120 18.13 -9.35 5.89
N THR A 121 18.71 -8.18 6.20
CA THR A 121 20.08 -7.82 5.81
C THR A 121 21.12 -8.70 6.53
N LYS A 122 20.97 -8.92 7.84
CA LYS A 122 21.88 -9.75 8.65
C LYS A 122 21.91 -11.20 8.16
N LEU A 123 20.77 -11.75 7.76
CA LEU A 123 20.65 -13.13 7.27
C LEU A 123 20.92 -13.23 5.75
N VAL A 124 21.32 -12.14 5.09
CA VAL A 124 21.62 -12.09 3.65
C VAL A 124 20.50 -12.71 2.81
N LYS A 125 19.24 -12.46 3.17
CA LYS A 125 18.08 -12.97 2.43
C LYS A 125 18.00 -12.35 1.03
N PRO A 126 17.41 -13.06 0.04
CA PRO A 126 17.23 -12.52 -1.32
C PRO A 126 16.45 -11.20 -1.30
N LYS A 127 16.94 -10.20 -2.01
CA LYS A 127 16.34 -8.88 -2.09
C LYS A 127 15.02 -8.86 -2.87
N TYR A 128 14.27 -7.78 -2.75
CA TYR A 128 13.00 -7.56 -3.44
C TYR A 128 13.21 -6.75 -4.72
N GLU A 129 12.56 -7.14 -5.81
CA GLU A 129 12.55 -6.36 -7.06
C GLU A 129 11.58 -5.18 -6.99
N ALA A 130 10.54 -5.28 -6.14
CA ALA A 130 9.60 -4.22 -5.89
C ALA A 130 9.25 -4.12 -4.40
N ILE A 131 9.08 -2.90 -3.92
CA ILE A 131 8.57 -2.60 -2.57
C ILE A 131 7.44 -1.59 -2.73
N VAL A 132 6.34 -1.82 -2.06
CA VAL A 132 5.18 -0.92 -2.04
C VAL A 132 4.78 -0.59 -0.62
N CYS A 133 4.34 0.65 -0.40
CA CYS A 133 3.81 1.07 0.88
C CYS A 133 2.72 2.14 0.70
N ASN A 134 1.63 1.98 1.42
CA ASN A 134 0.67 3.04 1.73
C ASN A 134 0.98 3.48 3.17
N PRO A 135 1.91 4.46 3.37
CA PRO A 135 2.40 4.79 4.71
C PRO A 135 1.36 5.56 5.53
N PRO A 136 1.52 5.65 6.85
CA PRO A 136 0.74 6.60 7.64
C PRO A 136 0.96 8.02 7.12
N PHE A 137 -0.14 8.78 6.92
CA PHE A 137 -0.08 10.08 6.23
C PHE A 137 0.31 11.24 7.13
N TYR A 138 -0.01 11.17 8.42
CA TYR A 138 0.11 12.31 9.33
C TYR A 138 1.36 12.20 10.20
N VAL A 139 2.09 13.30 10.28
CA VAL A 139 3.17 13.44 11.26
C VAL A 139 2.56 13.36 12.67
N TYR A 140 3.16 12.54 13.53
CA TYR A 140 2.69 12.39 14.90
C TYR A 140 2.93 13.68 15.70
N ASP A 141 1.83 14.34 16.09
CA ASP A 141 1.84 15.50 16.98
C ASP A 141 0.79 15.27 18.08
N LYS A 142 1.26 14.91 19.27
CA LYS A 142 0.40 14.62 20.43
C LYS A 142 -0.59 15.72 20.75
N SER A 143 -0.27 16.98 20.44
CA SER A 143 -1.14 18.13 20.72
C SER A 143 -2.37 18.21 19.80
N LYS A 144 -2.29 17.56 18.63
CA LYS A 144 -3.34 17.59 17.58
C LYS A 144 -4.19 16.32 17.51
N ILE A 145 -3.87 15.32 18.33
CA ILE A 145 -4.57 14.03 18.31
C ILE A 145 -5.87 14.10 19.11
N SER A 146 -6.95 13.63 18.50
CA SER A 146 -8.23 13.47 19.20
C SER A 146 -8.10 12.45 20.32
N LYS A 147 -8.61 12.78 21.51
CA LYS A 147 -8.65 11.84 22.65
C LYS A 147 -9.52 10.59 22.41
N SER A 148 -10.32 10.59 21.36
CA SER A 148 -11.22 9.49 21.00
C SER A 148 -10.66 8.54 19.95
N ILE A 149 -9.46 8.78 19.41
CA ILE A 149 -8.82 7.89 18.42
C ILE A 149 -8.31 6.62 19.10
N SER A 150 -8.60 5.46 18.52
CA SER A 150 -8.03 4.19 19.00
C SER A 150 -6.53 4.12 18.74
N GLU A 151 -5.79 3.34 19.54
CA GLU A 151 -4.35 3.15 19.32
C GLU A 151 -4.07 2.51 17.96
N GLU A 152 -4.89 1.54 17.55
CA GLU A 152 -4.79 0.87 16.25
C GLU A 152 -4.93 1.86 15.09
N LEU A 153 -5.91 2.76 15.15
CA LEU A 153 -6.12 3.77 14.11
C LEU A 153 -5.02 4.83 14.13
N LEU A 154 -4.53 5.19 15.31
CA LEU A 154 -3.41 6.13 15.46
C LEU A 154 -2.13 5.59 14.81
N ILE A 155 -1.77 4.34 15.07
CA ILE A 155 -0.60 3.69 14.47
C ILE A 155 -0.74 3.59 12.93
N ALA A 156 -1.94 3.30 12.44
CA ALA A 156 -2.19 3.15 11.00
C ALA A 156 -2.20 4.49 10.23
N THR A 157 -2.48 5.60 10.89
CA THR A 157 -2.66 6.90 10.22
C THR A 157 -1.57 7.92 10.52
N HIS A 158 -0.83 7.77 11.61
CA HIS A 158 0.21 8.71 12.05
C HIS A 158 1.58 8.02 12.13
N GLU A 159 2.63 8.77 11.89
CA GLU A 159 4.03 8.30 11.95
C GLU A 159 4.50 7.99 13.40
N VAL A 160 3.74 7.15 14.12
CA VAL A 160 4.06 6.77 15.50
C VAL A 160 5.13 5.69 15.57
N LYS A 161 5.01 4.68 14.72
CA LYS A 161 5.90 3.50 14.68
C LYS A 161 6.82 3.49 13.47
N LEU A 162 6.40 4.12 12.37
CA LEU A 162 7.12 4.11 11.10
C LEU A 162 6.91 5.45 10.40
N ASN A 163 7.99 6.13 10.03
CA ASN A 163 7.96 7.38 9.28
C ASN A 163 8.49 7.19 7.85
N LEU A 164 8.32 8.23 7.03
CA LEU A 164 8.70 8.18 5.61
C LEU A 164 10.20 7.91 5.41
N GLU A 165 11.07 8.49 6.23
CA GLU A 165 12.51 8.27 6.15
C GLU A 165 12.89 6.81 6.47
N GLN A 166 12.30 6.22 7.50
CA GLN A 166 12.54 4.83 7.87
C GLN A 166 12.08 3.86 6.77
N ILE A 167 10.93 4.14 6.12
CA ILE A 167 10.45 3.36 4.97
C ILE A 167 11.48 3.40 3.84
N ILE A 168 11.92 4.59 3.43
CA ILE A 168 12.82 4.76 2.28
C ILE A 168 14.22 4.20 2.61
N SER A 169 14.78 4.53 3.78
CA SER A 169 16.12 4.08 4.18
C SER A 169 16.20 2.56 4.39
N GLY A 170 15.18 1.97 5.04
CA GLY A 170 15.07 0.53 5.23
C GLY A 170 14.91 -0.21 3.91
N SER A 171 14.05 0.31 3.01
CA SER A 171 13.87 -0.24 1.66
C SER A 171 15.18 -0.29 0.88
N ALA A 172 16.03 0.74 0.97
CA ALA A 172 17.34 0.79 0.30
C ALA A 172 18.29 -0.34 0.71
N LYS A 173 18.08 -0.97 1.88
CA LYS A 173 18.92 -2.09 2.36
C LYS A 173 18.53 -3.43 1.74
N ILE A 174 17.25 -3.61 1.41
CA ILE A 174 16.67 -4.90 1.03
C ILE A 174 16.09 -4.94 -0.38
N ILE A 175 16.24 -3.86 -1.16
CA ILE A 175 15.81 -3.79 -2.56
C ILE A 175 16.94 -4.16 -3.52
N GLU A 176 16.60 -4.78 -4.65
CA GLU A 176 17.54 -5.06 -5.74
C GLU A 176 18.01 -3.77 -6.43
N GLN A 177 19.18 -3.84 -7.07
CA GLN A 177 19.65 -2.76 -7.95
C GLN A 177 18.63 -2.53 -9.08
N LYS A 178 18.26 -1.27 -9.29
CA LYS A 178 17.16 -0.86 -10.21
C LYS A 178 15.76 -1.39 -9.83
N GLY A 179 15.59 -1.93 -8.62
CA GLY A 179 14.29 -2.28 -8.07
C GLY A 179 13.42 -1.05 -7.85
N TYR A 180 12.12 -1.27 -7.69
CA TYR A 180 11.11 -0.23 -7.62
C TYR A 180 10.59 -0.04 -6.20
N LEU A 181 10.58 1.20 -5.71
CA LEU A 181 9.88 1.61 -4.49
C LEU A 181 8.69 2.48 -4.90
N THR A 182 7.48 2.06 -4.53
CA THR A 182 6.23 2.75 -4.88
C THR A 182 5.47 3.16 -3.62
N LEU A 183 5.08 4.42 -3.54
CA LEU A 183 4.39 5.01 -2.39
C LEU A 183 3.15 5.79 -2.85
N VAL A 184 2.14 5.88 -1.98
CA VAL A 184 1.12 6.93 -2.04
C VAL A 184 1.28 7.81 -0.81
N ILE A 185 1.34 9.12 -0.99
CA ILE A 185 1.57 10.08 0.11
C ILE A 185 0.70 11.32 -0.07
N PRO A 186 0.46 12.13 0.98
CA PRO A 186 -0.11 13.47 0.83
C PRO A 186 0.70 14.30 -0.14
N ALA A 187 0.04 15.02 -1.05
CA ALA A 187 0.72 15.79 -2.09
C ALA A 187 1.65 16.88 -1.51
N GLU A 188 1.32 17.41 -0.35
CA GLU A 188 2.15 18.40 0.38
C GLU A 188 3.50 17.86 0.85
N ARG A 189 3.65 16.51 0.96
CA ARG A 189 4.90 15.85 1.35
C ARG A 189 5.78 15.41 0.17
N LEU A 190 5.40 15.78 -1.05
CA LEU A 190 6.11 15.34 -2.25
C LEU A 190 7.58 15.77 -2.27
N VAL A 191 7.86 17.03 -1.86
CA VAL A 191 9.23 17.56 -1.83
C VAL A 191 10.09 16.81 -0.82
N ASP A 192 9.57 16.58 0.40
CA ASP A 192 10.27 15.79 1.42
C ASP A 192 10.57 14.37 0.92
N CYS A 193 9.56 13.76 0.27
CA CYS A 193 9.69 12.43 -0.30
C CYS A 193 10.83 12.37 -1.34
N PHE A 194 10.91 13.34 -2.25
CA PHE A 194 11.96 13.38 -3.26
C PHE A 194 13.35 13.60 -2.67
N CYS A 195 13.46 14.48 -1.67
CA CYS A 195 14.72 14.70 -0.96
C CYS A 195 15.19 13.41 -0.28
N LEU A 196 14.31 12.74 0.47
CA LEU A 196 14.63 11.47 1.12
C LEU A 196 14.95 10.36 0.11
N MET A 197 14.17 10.24 -0.97
CA MET A 197 14.45 9.25 -2.01
C MET A 197 15.86 9.41 -2.57
N ARG A 198 16.25 10.64 -2.96
CA ARG A 198 17.60 10.90 -3.49
C ARG A 198 18.71 10.70 -2.45
N GLN A 199 18.47 11.09 -1.19
CA GLN A 199 19.40 10.84 -0.09
C GLN A 199 19.73 9.35 0.05
N TYR A 200 18.74 8.47 -0.14
CA TYR A 200 18.89 7.01 -0.06
C TYR A 200 19.04 6.31 -1.42
N LYS A 201 19.49 7.05 -2.45
CA LYS A 201 19.83 6.54 -3.79
C LYS A 201 18.66 6.01 -4.59
N PHE A 202 17.44 6.44 -4.29
CA PHE A 202 16.27 6.24 -5.14
C PHE A 202 16.10 7.45 -6.07
N GLU A 203 15.93 7.21 -7.36
CA GLU A 203 15.55 8.27 -8.30
C GLU A 203 14.06 8.17 -8.62
N PRO A 204 13.26 9.20 -8.33
CA PRO A 204 11.84 9.26 -8.72
C PRO A 204 11.70 9.09 -10.23
N LYS A 205 10.81 8.20 -10.66
CA LYS A 205 10.60 7.85 -12.08
C LYS A 205 9.22 8.18 -12.59
N ARG A 206 8.19 7.90 -11.79
CA ARG A 206 6.81 8.21 -12.18
C ARG A 206 6.11 8.90 -11.02
N VAL A 207 5.33 9.91 -11.37
CA VAL A 207 4.53 10.69 -10.42
C VAL A 207 3.14 10.87 -11.00
N GLN A 208 2.10 10.64 -10.20
CA GLN A 208 0.72 10.82 -10.61
C GLN A 208 -0.09 11.42 -9.46
N PHE A 209 -0.68 12.59 -9.68
CA PHE A 209 -1.52 13.23 -8.68
C PHE A 209 -2.94 12.65 -8.68
N MET A 210 -3.49 12.51 -7.49
CA MET A 210 -4.89 12.19 -7.25
C MET A 210 -5.60 13.45 -6.75
N ILE A 211 -6.56 13.92 -7.52
CA ILE A 211 -7.25 15.19 -7.32
C ILE A 211 -8.75 14.89 -7.17
N PRO A 212 -9.42 15.36 -6.11
CA PRO A 212 -10.84 15.09 -5.93
C PRO A 212 -11.67 15.52 -7.14
N ARG A 213 -11.54 16.78 -7.58
CA ARG A 213 -12.18 17.36 -8.77
C ARG A 213 -11.20 18.23 -9.53
N VAL A 214 -11.46 18.51 -10.80
CA VAL A 214 -10.53 19.23 -11.68
C VAL A 214 -10.08 20.60 -11.16
N TYR A 215 -10.91 21.27 -10.36
CA TYR A 215 -10.59 22.58 -9.76
C TYR A 215 -10.02 22.49 -8.34
N ASP A 216 -9.93 21.27 -7.78
CA ASP A 216 -9.41 21.07 -6.45
C ASP A 216 -7.88 21.01 -6.45
N LYS A 217 -7.28 21.18 -5.27
CA LYS A 217 -5.86 20.90 -5.06
C LYS A 217 -5.62 19.40 -5.01
N PRO A 218 -4.46 18.92 -5.48
CA PRO A 218 -4.05 17.54 -5.28
C PRO A 218 -4.07 17.18 -3.79
N LYS A 219 -4.71 16.07 -3.44
CA LYS A 219 -4.71 15.54 -2.06
C LYS A 219 -3.62 14.50 -1.86
N LEU A 220 -3.52 13.58 -2.79
CA LEU A 220 -2.55 12.49 -2.75
C LEU A 220 -1.71 12.48 -4.01
N VAL A 221 -0.55 11.87 -3.91
CA VAL A 221 0.34 11.63 -5.05
C VAL A 221 0.91 10.22 -4.96
N LEU A 222 0.85 9.53 -6.08
CA LEU A 222 1.52 8.26 -6.31
C LEU A 222 2.93 8.55 -6.80
N VAL A 223 3.93 8.00 -6.14
CA VAL A 223 5.33 8.17 -6.47
C VAL A 223 5.98 6.81 -6.64
N GLU A 224 6.68 6.61 -7.75
CA GLU A 224 7.51 5.43 -7.94
C GLU A 224 8.94 5.86 -8.25
N ALA A 225 9.88 5.26 -7.54
CA ALA A 225 11.30 5.53 -7.70
C ALA A 225 12.07 4.22 -7.95
N ARG A 226 13.25 4.33 -8.58
CA ARG A 226 14.14 3.20 -8.82
C ARG A 226 15.45 3.36 -8.07
N TYR A 227 15.87 2.28 -7.42
CA TYR A 227 17.12 2.25 -6.65
C TYR A 227 18.35 2.29 -7.57
N GLN A 228 19.28 3.20 -7.29
CA GLN A 228 20.52 3.39 -8.06
C GLN A 228 20.28 3.51 -9.58
N ALA A 229 19.25 4.22 -9.98
CA ALA A 229 18.95 4.50 -11.38
C ALA A 229 19.41 5.90 -11.77
N GLY A 230 19.62 6.13 -13.07
CA GLY A 230 19.84 7.47 -13.63
C GLY A 230 18.62 8.37 -13.44
N TRP A 231 18.77 9.66 -13.60
CA TRP A 231 17.71 10.65 -13.41
C TRP A 231 16.69 10.68 -14.53
N GLY A 232 15.61 11.43 -14.28
CA GLY A 232 14.50 11.64 -15.19
C GLY A 232 13.19 11.15 -14.58
N THR A 233 12.31 12.11 -14.24
CA THR A 233 10.98 11.87 -13.66
C THR A 233 9.91 12.15 -14.70
N HIS A 234 8.95 11.25 -14.84
CA HIS A 234 7.80 11.39 -15.71
C HIS A 234 6.54 11.68 -14.89
N PHE A 235 5.89 12.79 -15.16
CA PHE A 235 4.59 13.12 -14.60
C PHE A 235 3.50 12.53 -15.49
N LEU A 236 2.69 11.64 -14.92
CA LEU A 236 1.56 11.04 -15.60
C LEU A 236 0.34 11.96 -15.54
N PRO A 237 -0.65 11.80 -16.44
CA PRO A 237 -1.91 12.51 -16.33
C PRO A 237 -2.55 12.35 -14.95
N ASN A 238 -3.14 13.43 -14.42
CA ASN A 238 -3.78 13.42 -13.13
C ASN A 238 -4.98 12.47 -13.09
N LEU A 239 -5.24 11.87 -11.93
CA LEU A 239 -6.46 11.13 -11.65
C LEU A 239 -7.46 12.08 -10.99
N TYR A 240 -8.54 12.39 -11.67
CA TYR A 240 -9.68 13.13 -11.13
C TYR A 240 -10.72 12.13 -10.65
N LEU A 241 -11.12 12.24 -9.36
CA LEU A 241 -11.91 11.18 -8.73
C LEU A 241 -13.42 11.36 -8.96
N HIS A 242 -13.91 12.60 -8.96
CA HIS A 242 -15.33 12.93 -8.96
C HIS A 242 -15.70 13.94 -10.02
N ASP A 243 -16.99 14.00 -10.37
CA ASP A 243 -17.52 14.98 -11.33
C ASP A 243 -17.30 16.41 -10.80
N PRO A 244 -16.72 17.32 -11.61
CA PRO A 244 -16.51 18.71 -11.21
C PRO A 244 -17.82 19.49 -11.06
N ASN A 245 -18.89 19.09 -11.74
CA ASN A 245 -20.16 19.79 -11.76
C ASN A 245 -21.12 19.33 -10.65
N ASP A 246 -20.79 18.26 -9.92
CA ASP A 246 -21.60 17.74 -8.83
C ASP A 246 -20.82 17.72 -7.53
N SER A 247 -20.92 18.81 -6.78
CA SER A 247 -20.21 18.96 -5.50
C SER A 247 -20.81 18.12 -4.35
N LEU A 248 -22.05 17.69 -4.48
CA LEU A 248 -22.77 16.92 -3.47
C LEU A 248 -22.60 15.42 -3.65
N ASN A 249 -22.32 14.97 -4.88
CA ASN A 249 -22.12 13.57 -5.18
C ASN A 249 -20.62 13.20 -5.07
N HIS A 250 -20.33 12.14 -4.34
CA HIS A 250 -18.99 11.59 -4.17
C HIS A 250 -18.79 10.30 -4.98
N ASP A 251 -19.64 10.03 -5.96
CA ASP A 251 -19.43 8.90 -6.86
C ASP A 251 -18.16 9.08 -7.69
N TYR A 252 -17.43 7.99 -7.88
CA TYR A 252 -16.24 8.00 -8.73
C TYR A 252 -16.62 8.11 -10.21
N LEU A 253 -15.80 8.84 -10.95
CA LEU A 253 -15.88 8.88 -12.41
C LEU A 253 -15.76 7.48 -13.02
N PRO A 254 -16.36 7.23 -14.20
CA PRO A 254 -16.29 5.93 -14.87
C PRO A 254 -14.87 5.41 -15.10
N GLU A 255 -13.91 6.29 -15.42
CA GLU A 255 -12.50 5.97 -15.59
C GLU A 255 -11.86 5.50 -14.27
N ILE A 256 -12.23 6.08 -13.13
CA ILE A 256 -11.77 5.64 -11.82
C ILE A 256 -12.38 4.29 -11.45
N LYS A 257 -13.68 4.11 -11.71
CA LYS A 257 -14.36 2.81 -11.48
C LYS A 257 -13.70 1.67 -12.28
N LYS A 258 -13.24 1.93 -13.51
CA LYS A 258 -12.50 0.96 -14.33
C LYS A 258 -11.18 0.53 -13.68
N LEU A 259 -10.50 1.43 -12.95
CA LEU A 259 -9.24 1.14 -12.26
C LEU A 259 -9.42 0.23 -11.02
N TYR A 260 -10.65 0.00 -10.55
CA TYR A 260 -10.91 -1.02 -9.53
C TYR A 260 -10.75 -2.45 -10.06
N LYS A 261 -10.52 -2.62 -11.36
CA LYS A 261 -10.10 -3.89 -11.95
C LYS A 261 -8.57 -3.94 -12.05
N PRO A 262 -7.92 -4.98 -11.51
CA PRO A 262 -6.47 -5.12 -11.59
C PRO A 262 -5.98 -5.15 -13.04
N ILE A 263 -5.05 -4.28 -13.39
CA ILE A 263 -4.41 -4.25 -14.73
C ILE A 263 -3.39 -5.38 -14.77
N LYS A 264 -3.68 -6.42 -15.54
CA LYS A 264 -2.80 -7.60 -15.64
C LYS A 264 -1.51 -7.29 -16.39
N VAL A 265 -0.45 -7.92 -15.95
CA VAL A 265 0.86 -7.86 -16.62
C VAL A 265 0.81 -8.75 -17.86
N ASN A 266 1.28 -8.23 -18.99
CA ASN A 266 1.51 -9.06 -20.18
C ASN A 266 2.69 -10.02 -19.89
N MET A 267 2.47 -11.27 -20.12
CA MET A 267 3.44 -12.34 -19.84
C MET A 267 4.32 -12.67 -21.07
N GLU A 268 4.13 -11.91 -22.15
CA GLU A 268 4.94 -12.02 -23.38
C GLU A 268 6.27 -11.28 -23.27
#